data_d985a1ed4d84ea7c0be01dd6825ff481
#
_entry.id   d985a1ed4d84ea7c0be01dd6825ff481
#
_cell.length_a   1.000
_cell.length_b   1.000
_cell.length_c   1.000
_cell.angle_alpha   90.00
_cell.angle_beta   90.00
_cell.angle_gamma   90.00
#
_symmetry.space_group_name_H-M   'P 1'
#
loop_
_entity.id
_entity.type
_entity.pdbx_description
1 polymer ?
#
loop_
_entity_poly.entity_id
_entity_poly.type
_entity_poly.pdbx_seq_one_letter_code
_entity_poly.pdbx_strand_id
1 'polypeptide(L)'
;SILIAVVLITLLINLFDKKRKSNLQFSYTEMPELKPIAIKTKGKGFWKGIVMWLLATRNWEITKDWHYNINGIDYVIPAGFTFDGASIPKFLRTFFSPVGVLLIGGLVHDYMYKYAACKPSEEGAPLMLVNQKDSDRIFRDINIEVNGFYTMNHLAYWSLRLGGFVAGSYTHLRAHETSVDLVC
;
A
#
# COMPACT_ATOMS: atom_id res chain seq x y z
N SER A 1 -15.58 -16.06 -26.57
CA SER A 1 -16.24 -15.17 -25.62
C SER A 1 -15.22 -14.21 -25.01
N ILE A 2 -15.66 -13.06 -24.54
CA ILE A 2 -14.82 -12.02 -23.92
C ILE A 2 -13.99 -12.60 -22.77
N LEU A 3 -14.55 -13.50 -21.98
CA LEU A 3 -13.87 -14.14 -20.85
C LEU A 3 -12.63 -14.94 -21.30
N ILE A 4 -12.74 -15.69 -22.40
CA ILE A 4 -11.63 -16.47 -22.96
C ILE A 4 -10.53 -15.52 -23.44
N ALA A 5 -10.88 -14.42 -24.11
CA ALA A 5 -9.92 -13.42 -24.56
C ALA A 5 -9.16 -12.79 -23.38
N VAL A 6 -9.86 -12.44 -22.30
CA VAL A 6 -9.25 -11.89 -21.07
C VAL A 6 -8.28 -12.89 -20.45
N VAL A 7 -8.67 -14.16 -20.34
CA VAL A 7 -7.79 -15.22 -19.80
C VAL A 7 -6.55 -15.40 -20.67
N LEU A 8 -6.70 -15.46 -22.00
CA LEU A 8 -5.57 -15.61 -22.92
C LEU A 8 -4.61 -14.40 -22.86
N ILE A 9 -5.14 -13.19 -22.83
CA ILE A 9 -4.35 -11.97 -22.69
C ILE A 9 -3.58 -11.99 -21.35
N THR A 10 -4.22 -12.38 -20.27
CA THR A 10 -3.58 -12.48 -18.95
C THR A 10 -2.45 -13.53 -18.95
N LEU A 11 -2.67 -14.68 -19.58
CA LEU A 11 -1.64 -15.70 -19.73
C LEU A 11 -0.46 -15.23 -20.57
N LEU A 12 -0.71 -14.54 -21.69
CA LEU A 12 0.34 -13.95 -22.54
C LEU A 12 1.14 -12.91 -21.78
N ILE A 13 0.48 -11.99 -21.06
CA ILE A 13 1.13 -10.99 -20.21
C ILE A 13 2.04 -11.68 -19.20
N ASN A 14 1.56 -12.72 -18.50
CA ASN A 14 2.35 -13.47 -17.52
C ASN A 14 3.60 -14.14 -18.12
N LEU A 15 3.51 -14.66 -19.35
CA LEU A 15 4.66 -15.25 -20.03
C LEU A 15 5.73 -14.21 -20.36
N PHE A 16 5.34 -12.98 -20.70
CA PHE A 16 6.28 -11.87 -20.92
C PHE A 16 6.85 -11.32 -19.62
N ASP A 17 6.06 -11.28 -18.55
CA ASP A 17 6.44 -10.73 -17.26
C ASP A 17 7.52 -11.55 -16.54
N LYS A 18 7.59 -12.86 -16.73
CA LYS A 18 8.60 -13.75 -16.11
C LYS A 18 10.06 -13.34 -16.32
N LYS A 19 10.34 -12.54 -17.35
CA LYS A 19 11.71 -12.09 -17.68
C LYS A 19 12.06 -10.70 -17.13
N ARG A 20 11.10 -9.98 -16.58
CA ARG A 20 11.29 -8.60 -16.12
C ARG A 20 11.45 -8.57 -14.61
N LYS A 21 12.56 -7.97 -14.15
CA LYS A 21 12.88 -7.82 -12.73
C LYS A 21 12.68 -6.38 -12.29
N SER A 22 12.44 -6.20 -11.00
CA SER A 22 12.55 -4.91 -10.34
C SER A 22 14.02 -4.47 -10.25
N ASN A 23 14.26 -3.17 -10.22
CA ASN A 23 15.58 -2.61 -9.91
C ASN A 23 15.81 -2.46 -8.40
N LEU A 24 14.82 -2.84 -7.60
CA LEU A 24 14.84 -2.73 -6.14
C LEU A 24 15.02 -4.13 -5.55
N GLN A 25 15.96 -4.28 -4.62
CA GLN A 25 16.08 -5.49 -3.80
C GLN A 25 15.20 -5.32 -2.57
N PHE A 26 14.27 -6.26 -2.37
CA PHE A 26 13.35 -6.25 -1.24
C PHE A 26 13.31 -7.60 -0.56
N SER A 27 13.37 -7.60 0.76
CA SER A 27 13.20 -8.80 1.58
C SER A 27 12.56 -8.49 2.91
N TYR A 28 11.97 -9.49 3.52
CA TYR A 28 11.43 -9.45 4.89
C TYR A 28 11.56 -10.84 5.51
N THR A 29 11.67 -10.90 6.84
CA THR A 29 11.90 -12.16 7.54
C THR A 29 10.60 -12.93 7.76
N GLU A 30 9.52 -12.23 8.12
CA GLU A 30 8.22 -12.81 8.42
C GLU A 30 7.08 -11.92 7.92
N MET A 31 5.91 -12.51 7.71
CA MET A 31 4.71 -11.74 7.32
C MET A 31 4.29 -10.80 8.46
N PRO A 32 3.78 -9.59 8.13
CA PRO A 32 3.29 -8.67 9.15
C PRO A 32 2.09 -9.27 9.88
N GLU A 33 2.09 -9.21 11.20
CA GLU A 33 0.93 -9.58 12.00
C GLU A 33 -0.12 -8.47 11.97
N LEU A 34 -1.31 -8.79 11.44
CA LEU A 34 -2.36 -7.83 11.19
C LEU A 34 -3.62 -8.15 11.99
N LYS A 35 -4.18 -7.12 12.63
CA LYS A 35 -5.47 -7.18 13.31
C LYS A 35 -6.49 -6.32 12.58
N PRO A 36 -7.64 -6.87 12.16
CA PRO A 36 -8.68 -6.06 11.54
C PRO A 36 -9.33 -5.12 12.57
N ILE A 37 -9.54 -3.88 12.18
CA ILE A 37 -10.25 -2.88 12.99
C ILE A 37 -11.75 -2.99 12.68
N ALA A 38 -12.56 -3.21 13.71
CA ALA A 38 -14.00 -3.39 13.56
C ALA A 38 -14.69 -2.08 13.12
N ILE A 39 -15.52 -2.17 12.09
CA ILE A 39 -16.39 -1.07 11.64
C ILE A 39 -17.58 -0.99 12.60
N LYS A 40 -17.64 0.08 13.42
CA LYS A 40 -18.73 0.29 14.38
C LYS A 40 -19.98 0.83 13.68
N THR A 41 -20.92 -0.06 13.35
CA THR A 41 -22.21 0.29 12.73
C THR A 41 -23.38 0.35 13.73
N LYS A 42 -23.22 -0.23 14.91
CA LYS A 42 -24.26 -0.25 15.96
C LYS A 42 -24.68 1.17 16.36
N GLY A 43 -25.99 1.43 16.38
CA GLY A 43 -26.56 2.73 16.75
C GLY A 43 -26.52 3.82 15.67
N LYS A 44 -26.11 3.50 14.44
CA LYS A 44 -26.02 4.48 13.34
C LYS A 44 -27.30 4.63 12.50
N GLY A 45 -28.37 3.86 12.81
CA GLY A 45 -29.58 3.78 12.01
C GLY A 45 -29.41 2.90 10.76
N PHE A 46 -30.56 2.40 10.24
CA PHE A 46 -30.56 1.39 9.18
C PHE A 46 -29.83 1.85 7.89
N TRP A 47 -30.22 2.98 7.33
CA TRP A 47 -29.65 3.48 6.07
C TRP A 47 -28.17 3.84 6.20
N LYS A 48 -27.78 4.51 7.29
CA LYS A 48 -26.39 4.86 7.54
C LYS A 48 -25.54 3.62 7.79
N GLY A 49 -26.11 2.61 8.46
CA GLY A 49 -25.49 1.31 8.65
C GLY A 49 -25.19 0.61 7.33
N ILE A 50 -26.14 0.57 6.38
CA ILE A 50 -25.97 -0.01 5.04
C ILE A 50 -24.88 0.75 4.26
N VAL A 51 -24.95 2.07 4.23
CA VAL A 51 -23.95 2.90 3.54
C VAL A 51 -22.55 2.65 4.11
N MET A 52 -22.42 2.60 5.44
CA MET A 52 -21.14 2.29 6.09
C MET A 52 -20.68 0.87 5.75
N TRP A 53 -21.57 -0.11 5.75
CA TRP A 53 -21.22 -1.50 5.40
C TRP A 53 -20.71 -1.63 3.96
N LEU A 54 -21.31 -0.91 3.01
CA LEU A 54 -20.95 -0.96 1.60
C LEU A 54 -19.70 -0.11 1.28
N LEU A 55 -19.55 1.04 1.92
CA LEU A 55 -18.58 2.06 1.53
C LEU A 55 -17.45 2.26 2.53
N ALA A 56 -17.57 1.75 3.77
CA ALA A 56 -16.53 1.92 4.77
C ALA A 56 -15.27 1.17 4.38
N THR A 57 -14.15 1.82 4.53
CA THR A 57 -12.83 1.22 4.35
C THR A 57 -12.52 0.29 5.52
N ARG A 58 -12.03 -0.90 5.24
CA ARG A 58 -11.55 -1.82 6.27
C ARG A 58 -10.13 -1.46 6.61
N ASN A 59 -9.91 -1.05 7.86
CA ASN A 59 -8.59 -0.73 8.35
C ASN A 59 -7.99 -1.94 9.08
N TRP A 60 -6.67 -2.03 8.99
CA TRP A 60 -5.86 -3.03 9.67
C TRP A 60 -4.84 -2.34 10.55
N GLU A 61 -4.49 -2.98 11.64
CA GLU A 61 -3.46 -2.53 12.58
C GLU A 61 -2.34 -3.55 12.63
N ILE A 62 -1.10 -3.09 12.59
CA ILE A 62 0.07 -3.93 12.84
C ILE A 62 0.17 -4.16 14.35
N THR A 63 0.27 -5.43 14.77
CA THR A 63 0.31 -5.80 16.18
C THR A 63 1.72 -5.89 16.76
N LYS A 64 2.73 -6.08 15.91
CA LYS A 64 4.16 -6.13 16.26
C LYS A 64 4.97 -5.28 15.30
N ASP A 65 6.11 -4.80 15.75
CA ASP A 65 7.09 -4.17 14.88
C ASP A 65 7.43 -5.09 13.72
N TRP A 66 7.28 -4.59 12.50
CA TRP A 66 7.55 -5.36 11.30
C TRP A 66 8.77 -4.83 10.56
N HIS A 67 9.76 -5.71 10.40
CA HIS A 67 11.05 -5.39 9.80
C HIS A 67 11.13 -5.84 8.35
N TYR A 68 11.68 -5.00 7.51
CA TYR A 68 11.89 -5.26 6.08
C TYR A 68 13.18 -4.58 5.60
N ASN A 69 13.72 -5.07 4.49
CA ASN A 69 14.95 -4.56 3.90
C ASN A 69 14.70 -4.02 2.51
N ILE A 70 15.23 -2.85 2.21
CA ILE A 70 15.29 -2.27 0.87
C ILE A 70 16.73 -1.95 0.54
N ASN A 71 17.28 -2.60 -0.51
CA ASN A 71 18.62 -2.36 -1.03
C ASN A 71 19.73 -2.48 0.06
N GLY A 72 19.56 -3.42 0.98
CA GLY A 72 20.53 -3.68 2.05
C GLY A 72 20.35 -2.83 3.31
N ILE A 73 19.36 -1.93 3.35
CA ILE A 73 19.03 -1.11 4.53
C ILE A 73 17.80 -1.67 5.20
N ASP A 74 17.89 -1.89 6.52
CA ASP A 74 16.78 -2.39 7.34
C ASP A 74 15.89 -1.26 7.81
N TYR A 75 14.59 -1.44 7.62
CA TYR A 75 13.52 -0.52 8.01
C TYR A 75 12.52 -1.22 8.92
N VAL A 76 11.77 -0.43 9.69
CA VAL A 76 10.73 -0.91 10.59
C VAL A 76 9.43 -0.13 10.41
N ILE A 77 8.32 -0.85 10.37
CA ILE A 77 6.98 -0.28 10.59
C ILE A 77 6.56 -0.65 12.00
N PRO A 78 6.39 0.33 12.90
CA PRO A 78 6.13 0.05 14.30
C PRO A 78 4.73 -0.52 14.52
N ALA A 79 4.59 -1.30 15.59
CA ALA A 79 3.31 -1.76 16.11
C ALA A 79 2.36 -0.58 16.33
N GLY A 80 1.05 -0.81 16.15
CA GLY A 80 0.03 0.23 16.23
C GLY A 80 -0.15 1.05 14.95
N PHE A 81 0.68 0.86 13.92
CA PHE A 81 0.44 1.49 12.63
C PHE A 81 -0.85 0.94 12.02
N THR A 82 -1.74 1.88 11.63
CA THR A 82 -3.00 1.54 10.99
C THR A 82 -3.00 1.96 9.52
N PHE A 83 -3.48 1.07 8.66
CA PHE A 83 -3.57 1.29 7.22
C PHE A 83 -4.87 0.70 6.66
N ASP A 84 -5.29 1.17 5.50
CA ASP A 84 -6.56 0.75 4.89
C ASP A 84 -6.37 -0.33 3.81
N GLY A 85 -5.18 -0.89 3.72
CA GLY A 85 -4.78 -1.74 2.61
C GLY A 85 -4.60 -0.88 1.36
N ALA A 86 -3.82 -1.31 0.38
CA ALA A 86 -3.46 -0.47 -0.77
C ALA A 86 -4.58 0.49 -1.16
N SER A 87 -4.30 1.80 -1.14
CA SER A 87 -5.25 2.89 -1.50
C SER A 87 -5.63 2.83 -2.99
N ILE A 88 -6.01 1.62 -3.43
CA ILE A 88 -6.43 1.32 -4.78
C ILE A 88 -7.83 1.87 -4.98
N PRO A 89 -8.09 2.58 -6.08
CA PRO A 89 -9.43 3.02 -6.44
C PRO A 89 -10.45 1.88 -6.28
N LYS A 90 -11.62 2.17 -5.69
CA LYS A 90 -12.62 1.16 -5.30
C LYS A 90 -12.99 0.18 -6.41
N PHE A 91 -13.00 0.62 -7.67
CA PHE A 91 -13.30 -0.23 -8.81
C PHE A 91 -12.23 -1.30 -9.09
N LEU A 92 -10.98 -1.04 -8.70
CA LEU A 92 -9.88 -2.00 -8.84
C LEU A 92 -9.77 -2.96 -7.64
N ARG A 93 -10.40 -2.64 -6.49
CA ARG A 93 -10.42 -3.54 -5.32
C ARG A 93 -11.11 -4.87 -5.61
N THR A 94 -11.99 -4.92 -6.62
CA THR A 94 -12.61 -6.17 -7.08
C THR A 94 -11.59 -7.11 -7.72
N PHE A 95 -10.56 -6.56 -8.36
CA PHE A 95 -9.51 -7.33 -9.02
C PHE A 95 -8.25 -7.50 -8.16
N PHE A 96 -7.98 -6.53 -7.29
CA PHE A 96 -6.82 -6.53 -6.41
C PHE A 96 -7.30 -6.52 -4.96
N SER A 97 -7.28 -7.68 -4.31
CA SER A 97 -7.53 -7.72 -2.88
C SER A 97 -6.46 -6.91 -2.14
N PRO A 98 -6.84 -5.91 -1.32
CA PRO A 98 -5.87 -5.11 -0.58
C PRO A 98 -5.09 -5.93 0.48
N VAL A 99 -5.58 -7.11 0.82
CA VAL A 99 -4.96 -8.06 1.76
C VAL A 99 -4.36 -9.27 1.02
N GLY A 100 -4.27 -9.19 -0.31
CA GLY A 100 -3.74 -10.26 -1.16
C GLY A 100 -2.34 -9.93 -1.67
N VAL A 101 -2.19 -10.06 -2.97
CA VAL A 101 -0.91 -9.97 -3.70
C VAL A 101 -0.21 -8.61 -3.52
N LEU A 102 -0.95 -7.55 -3.18
CA LEU A 102 -0.41 -6.19 -3.01
C LEU A 102 -0.23 -5.78 -1.54
N LEU A 103 -0.45 -6.69 -0.59
CA LEU A 103 -0.42 -6.36 0.85
C LEU A 103 0.90 -5.73 1.27
N ILE A 104 2.02 -6.36 0.92
CA ILE A 104 3.35 -5.95 1.39
C ILE A 104 3.74 -4.57 0.83
N GLY A 105 3.62 -4.39 -0.48
CA GLY A 105 3.88 -3.09 -1.09
C GLY A 105 2.90 -2.02 -0.62
N GLY A 106 1.62 -2.38 -0.42
CA GLY A 106 0.60 -1.47 0.11
C GLY A 106 0.89 -0.99 1.52
N LEU A 107 1.31 -1.91 2.40
CA LEU A 107 1.67 -1.57 3.78
C LEU A 107 2.84 -0.57 3.84
N VAL A 108 3.92 -0.84 3.09
CA VAL A 108 5.08 0.06 3.02
C VAL A 108 4.69 1.40 2.39
N HIS A 109 3.88 1.38 1.33
CA HIS A 109 3.38 2.58 0.66
C HIS A 109 2.55 3.47 1.60
N ASP A 110 1.59 2.88 2.32
CA ASP A 110 0.73 3.63 3.24
C ASP A 110 1.53 4.25 4.38
N TYR A 111 2.57 3.55 4.86
CA TYR A 111 3.50 4.09 5.85
C TYR A 111 4.28 5.29 5.29
N MET A 112 4.91 5.13 4.12
CA MET A 112 5.64 6.21 3.45
C MET A 112 4.73 7.40 3.13
N TYR A 113 3.50 7.14 2.72
CA TYR A 113 2.54 8.19 2.37
C TYR A 113 2.11 9.00 3.61
N LYS A 114 1.92 8.31 4.75
CA LYS A 114 1.49 8.95 6.00
C LYS A 114 2.59 9.80 6.65
N TYR A 115 3.83 9.32 6.60
CA TYR A 115 4.96 9.96 7.30
C TYR A 115 5.95 10.66 6.37
N ALA A 116 5.77 10.59 5.06
CA ALA A 116 6.71 11.05 4.05
C ALA A 116 8.14 10.51 4.23
N ALA A 117 8.28 9.36 4.88
CA ALA A 117 9.57 8.76 5.22
C ALA A 117 9.47 7.24 5.47
N CYS A 118 10.62 6.55 5.37
CA CYS A 118 10.84 5.23 5.95
C CYS A 118 11.67 5.37 7.22
N LYS A 119 11.30 4.60 8.25
CA LYS A 119 12.00 4.56 9.53
C LYS A 119 13.05 3.45 9.49
N PRO A 120 14.37 3.75 9.55
CA PRO A 120 15.39 2.72 9.69
C PRO A 120 15.22 1.93 10.99
N SER A 121 15.63 0.66 10.98
CA SER A 121 15.61 -0.19 12.19
C SER A 121 16.71 0.19 13.17
N GLU A 122 17.79 0.78 12.69
CA GLU A 122 18.89 1.28 13.53
C GLU A 122 18.46 2.53 14.29
N GLU A 123 18.60 2.49 15.60
CA GLU A 123 18.24 3.61 16.47
C GLU A 123 19.16 4.80 16.24
N GLY A 124 18.56 5.99 16.05
CA GLY A 124 19.33 7.22 15.76
C GLY A 124 19.71 7.40 14.28
N ALA A 125 19.48 6.43 13.42
CA ALA A 125 19.68 6.61 11.99
C ALA A 125 18.69 7.62 11.39
N PRO A 126 19.13 8.46 10.42
CA PRO A 126 18.24 9.46 9.82
C PRO A 126 17.11 8.81 9.03
N LEU A 127 15.92 9.38 9.12
CA LEU A 127 14.76 8.95 8.32
C LEU A 127 15.08 9.09 6.81
N MET A 128 14.75 8.07 6.02
CA MET A 128 14.77 8.19 4.57
C MET A 128 13.52 8.94 4.11
N LEU A 129 13.67 10.21 3.76
CA LEU A 129 12.57 11.01 3.24
C LEU A 129 12.12 10.51 1.87
N VAL A 130 10.82 10.38 1.68
CA VAL A 130 10.22 9.85 0.45
C VAL A 130 9.09 10.75 -0.01
N ASN A 131 9.17 11.23 -1.24
CA ASN A 131 8.06 11.96 -1.83
C ASN A 131 7.00 10.98 -2.38
N GLN A 132 5.79 11.49 -2.65
CA GLN A 132 4.67 10.70 -3.15
C GLN A 132 5.01 9.88 -4.40
N LYS A 133 5.72 10.47 -5.37
CA LYS A 133 6.07 9.79 -6.62
C LYS A 133 7.02 8.61 -6.39
N ASP A 134 7.97 8.78 -5.48
CA ASP A 134 8.92 7.72 -5.14
C ASP A 134 8.27 6.65 -4.27
N SER A 135 7.35 7.02 -3.37
CA SER A 135 6.50 6.07 -2.64
C SER A 135 5.71 5.16 -3.58
N ASP A 136 5.07 5.73 -4.62
CA ASP A 136 4.33 4.97 -5.63
C ASP A 136 5.25 4.05 -6.46
N ARG A 137 6.47 4.48 -6.76
CA ARG A 137 7.48 3.63 -7.45
C ARG A 137 7.94 2.49 -6.57
N ILE A 138 8.26 2.77 -5.31
CA ILE A 138 8.69 1.76 -4.33
C ILE A 138 7.57 0.72 -4.13
N PHE A 139 6.31 1.15 -4.03
CA PHE A 139 5.15 0.26 -4.01
C PHE A 139 5.15 -0.72 -5.19
N ARG A 140 5.30 -0.21 -6.42
CA ARG A 140 5.34 -1.04 -7.62
C ARG A 140 6.50 -2.04 -7.56
N ASP A 141 7.68 -1.56 -7.23
CA ASP A 141 8.91 -2.34 -7.30
C ASP A 141 8.95 -3.41 -6.21
N ILE A 142 8.48 -3.11 -4.99
CA ILE A 142 8.27 -4.10 -3.92
C ILE A 142 7.31 -5.20 -4.40
N ASN A 143 6.17 -4.81 -4.96
CA ASN A 143 5.18 -5.80 -5.40
C ASN A 143 5.69 -6.66 -6.56
N ILE A 144 6.48 -6.11 -7.49
CA ILE A 144 7.14 -6.91 -8.54
C ILE A 144 8.08 -7.93 -7.92
N GLU A 145 8.87 -7.53 -6.91
CA GLU A 145 9.81 -8.42 -6.23
C GLU A 145 9.09 -9.52 -5.44
N VAL A 146 8.00 -9.19 -4.77
CA VAL A 146 7.24 -10.13 -3.94
C VAL A 146 6.38 -11.11 -4.76
N ASN A 147 5.71 -10.65 -5.81
CA ASN A 147 4.71 -11.44 -6.54
C ASN A 147 5.07 -11.75 -8.00
N GLY A 148 6.05 -11.08 -8.58
CA GLY A 148 6.52 -11.30 -9.95
C GLY A 148 5.59 -10.81 -11.06
N PHE A 149 4.45 -10.17 -10.75
CA PHE A 149 3.48 -9.68 -11.74
C PHE A 149 3.84 -8.28 -12.27
N TYR A 150 4.78 -8.19 -13.19
CA TYR A 150 5.27 -6.91 -13.70
C TYR A 150 4.14 -6.00 -14.23
N THR A 151 3.36 -6.45 -15.21
CA THR A 151 2.32 -5.64 -15.86
C THR A 151 1.22 -5.24 -14.88
N MET A 152 0.76 -6.15 -14.03
CA MET A 152 -0.30 -5.88 -13.05
C MET A 152 0.16 -4.85 -12.01
N ASN A 153 1.42 -4.93 -11.55
CA ASN A 153 1.96 -3.95 -10.62
C ASN A 153 2.16 -2.57 -11.26
N HIS A 154 2.46 -2.51 -12.56
CA HIS A 154 2.48 -1.25 -13.30
C HIS A 154 1.07 -0.65 -13.44
N LEU A 155 0.03 -1.45 -13.69
CA LEU A 155 -1.35 -0.98 -13.71
C LEU A 155 -1.77 -0.45 -12.33
N ALA A 156 -1.41 -1.15 -11.25
CA ALA A 156 -1.66 -0.68 -9.88
C ALA A 156 -0.93 0.65 -9.60
N TYR A 157 0.35 0.77 -10.00
CA TYR A 157 1.13 2.01 -9.92
C TYR A 157 0.45 3.18 -10.64
N TRP A 158 0.06 3.00 -11.91
CA TRP A 158 -0.62 4.05 -12.67
C TRP A 158 -1.95 4.45 -12.04
N SER A 159 -2.66 3.49 -11.45
CA SER A 159 -3.91 3.77 -10.72
C SER A 159 -3.69 4.64 -9.50
N LEU A 160 -2.60 4.40 -8.73
CA LEU A 160 -2.20 5.26 -7.62
C LEU A 160 -1.83 6.66 -8.11
N ARG A 161 -1.06 6.76 -9.20
CA ARG A 161 -0.67 8.06 -9.80
C ARG A 161 -1.88 8.89 -10.22
N LEU A 162 -2.86 8.28 -10.88
CA LEU A 162 -4.11 8.92 -11.28
C LEU A 162 -4.96 9.32 -10.06
N GLY A 163 -5.09 8.42 -9.07
CA GLY A 163 -5.80 8.70 -7.82
C GLY A 163 -5.14 9.81 -7.01
N GLY A 164 -3.83 9.81 -6.91
CA GLY A 164 -3.04 10.86 -6.23
C GLY A 164 -3.16 12.22 -6.91
N PHE A 165 -3.24 12.28 -8.24
CA PHE A 165 -3.48 13.51 -8.97
C PHE A 165 -4.86 14.12 -8.65
N VAL A 166 -5.89 13.28 -8.55
CA VAL A 166 -7.25 13.72 -8.18
C VAL A 166 -7.32 14.13 -6.70
N ALA A 167 -6.63 13.41 -5.79
CA ALA A 167 -6.61 13.71 -4.36
C ALA A 167 -5.65 14.86 -4.00
N GLY A 168 -4.55 15.02 -4.72
CA GLY A 168 -3.51 16.03 -4.48
C GLY A 168 -4.01 17.46 -4.61
N SER A 169 -5.12 17.68 -5.33
CA SER A 169 -5.81 18.98 -5.36
C SER A 169 -6.44 19.36 -4.00
N TYR A 170 -6.61 18.39 -3.09
CA TYR A 170 -7.24 18.63 -1.78
C TYR A 170 -6.27 18.61 -0.59
N THR A 171 -5.03 18.13 -0.73
CA THR A 171 -4.12 17.89 0.40
C THR A 171 -3.04 18.95 0.61
N HIS A 172 -2.87 19.92 -0.29
CA HIS A 172 -1.93 21.03 -0.08
C HIS A 172 -2.27 21.94 1.11
N LEU A 173 -3.47 21.81 1.69
CA LEU A 173 -3.90 22.61 2.86
C LEU A 173 -3.64 21.93 4.22
N ARG A 174 -3.29 20.64 4.27
CA ARG A 174 -3.08 19.91 5.55
C ARG A 174 -1.63 19.61 5.94
N ALA A 175 -0.69 19.80 5.05
CA ALA A 175 0.72 19.46 5.31
C ALA A 175 1.45 20.43 6.24
N HIS A 176 0.84 21.56 6.60
CA HIS A 176 1.47 22.57 7.48
C HIS A 176 1.16 22.40 8.97
N GLU A 177 0.21 21.57 9.36
CA GLU A 177 -0.19 21.44 10.79
C GLU A 177 0.39 20.22 11.51
N THR A 178 0.99 19.24 10.83
CA THR A 178 1.45 17.98 11.46
C THR A 178 2.96 17.85 11.61
N SER A 179 3.74 18.88 11.29
CA SER A 179 5.20 18.82 11.44
C SER A 179 5.71 19.12 12.87
N VAL A 180 4.83 19.38 13.83
CA VAL A 180 5.22 19.77 15.21
C VAL A 180 5.19 18.59 16.20
N ASP A 181 4.50 17.49 15.91
CA ASP A 181 4.30 16.39 16.88
C ASP A 181 5.25 15.19 16.71
N LEU A 182 6.32 15.31 15.92
CA LEU A 182 7.30 14.23 15.71
C LEU A 182 8.61 14.41 16.49
N VAL A 183 8.64 15.34 17.45
CA VAL A 183 9.78 15.55 18.34
C VAL A 183 9.30 15.39 19.78
N CYS A 184 9.11 14.15 20.21
CA CYS A 184 9.22 13.70 21.61
C CYS A 184 9.29 12.17 21.60
#